data_f0e53a203c1ea5e462cd206527e13c1f
#
_entry.id   f0e53a203c1ea5e462cd206527e13c1f
#
_cell.length_a   1.000
_cell.length_b   1.000
_cell.length_c   1.000
_cell.angle_alpha   90.00
_cell.angle_beta   90.00
_cell.angle_gamma   90.00
#
_symmetry.space_group_name_H-M   'P 1'
#
loop_
_entity.id
_entity.type
_entity.pdbx_description
1 polymer ?
#
loop_
_entity_poly.entity_id
_entity_poly.type
_entity_poly.pdbx_seq_one_letter_code
_entity_poly.pdbx_strand_id
1 'polypeptide(L)'
;MASLSLWLLVFGGLLFFAAPANLLLALLIAVYECCAKEDKARFGVAIIAIAWGGLLPLIAMRTVYILPMREAFFSKHLCHPEYPIPNSLGYIMLAYPLIAFILYYVRSRVFIRKESWKRIVSYVFLLIAMVAGILYKKDPMEQAYRYDYYARLGEWQKIVSHARAHSVRDMDALIYLNLALSKTGRFTSDLMRFPQIGEGGFIPHDPKSRMGLIEASEVAWQVGQVNAAQRFAFVGVLSSQRCVQPRLMKRLVETYLVTGEYRAAEKYIKILESNPHYRDWATAQRPLLDSVACASEDWI
;
A
#
# COMPACT_ATOMS: atom_id res chain seq x y z
N MET A 1 -26.05 -3.37 -24.80
CA MET A 1 -25.52 -4.51 -23.99
C MET A 1 -23.99 -4.57 -23.99
N ALA A 2 -23.31 -4.43 -25.13
CA ALA A 2 -21.83 -4.47 -25.17
C ALA A 2 -21.12 -3.41 -24.29
N SER A 3 -21.72 -2.23 -24.12
CA SER A 3 -21.14 -1.19 -23.24
C SER A 3 -21.20 -1.55 -21.74
N LEU A 4 -22.25 -2.25 -21.30
CA LEU A 4 -22.41 -2.63 -19.90
C LEU A 4 -21.39 -3.69 -19.48
N SER A 5 -21.16 -4.71 -20.32
CA SER A 5 -20.16 -5.73 -20.06
C SER A 5 -18.74 -5.17 -20.03
N LEU A 6 -18.43 -4.20 -20.89
CA LEU A 6 -17.14 -3.51 -20.88
C LEU A 6 -16.94 -2.71 -19.58
N TRP A 7 -17.98 -2.02 -19.10
CA TRP A 7 -17.92 -1.31 -17.83
C TRP A 7 -17.71 -2.24 -16.64
N LEU A 8 -18.38 -3.39 -16.63
CA LEU A 8 -18.21 -4.40 -15.57
C LEU A 8 -16.77 -4.95 -15.53
N LEU A 9 -16.15 -5.17 -16.70
CA LEU A 9 -14.75 -5.57 -16.80
C LEU A 9 -13.80 -4.47 -16.31
N VAL A 10 -14.05 -3.20 -16.68
CA VAL A 10 -13.25 -2.05 -16.21
C VAL A 10 -13.34 -1.91 -14.69
N PHE A 11 -14.53 -2.08 -14.11
CA PHE A 11 -14.72 -2.09 -12.65
C PHE A 11 -13.93 -3.22 -11.98
N GLY A 12 -13.95 -4.41 -12.55
CA GLY A 12 -13.19 -5.54 -12.03
C GLY A 12 -11.69 -5.28 -12.04
N GLY A 13 -11.16 -4.75 -13.14
CA GLY A 13 -9.74 -4.38 -13.25
C GLY A 13 -9.32 -3.26 -12.30
N LEU A 14 -10.12 -2.20 -12.20
CA LEU A 14 -9.85 -1.09 -11.29
C LEU A 14 -9.86 -1.47 -9.81
N LEU A 15 -10.61 -2.51 -9.44
CA LEU A 15 -10.62 -2.99 -8.06
C LEU A 15 -9.23 -3.44 -7.60
N PHE A 16 -8.47 -4.12 -8.45
CA PHE A 16 -7.13 -4.61 -8.13
C PHE A 16 -6.10 -3.50 -8.00
N PHE A 17 -6.27 -2.39 -8.74
CA PHE A 17 -5.28 -1.32 -8.78
C PHE A 17 -5.66 -0.10 -7.94
N ALA A 18 -6.96 0.14 -7.72
CA ALA A 18 -7.43 1.36 -7.08
C ALA A 18 -8.80 1.15 -6.41
N ALA A 19 -8.88 0.25 -5.42
CA ALA A 19 -10.12 -0.13 -4.75
C ALA A 19 -11.06 1.04 -4.37
N PRO A 20 -10.61 2.19 -3.81
CA PRO A 20 -11.50 3.30 -3.52
C PRO A 20 -12.00 4.05 -4.76
N ALA A 21 -11.27 3.98 -5.88
CA ALA A 21 -11.69 4.61 -7.13
C ALA A 21 -12.92 3.93 -7.75
N ASN A 22 -13.19 2.67 -7.41
CA ASN A 22 -14.38 1.96 -7.87
C ASN A 22 -15.69 2.57 -7.40
N LEU A 23 -15.77 2.93 -6.14
CA LEU A 23 -16.98 3.57 -5.59
C LEU A 23 -17.18 4.96 -6.22
N LEU A 24 -16.09 5.72 -6.39
CA LEU A 24 -16.11 7.01 -7.06
C LEU A 24 -16.60 6.88 -8.51
N LEU A 25 -16.06 5.91 -9.25
CA LEU A 25 -16.43 5.66 -10.63
C LEU A 25 -17.90 5.23 -10.74
N ALA A 26 -18.38 4.37 -9.83
CA ALA A 26 -19.78 3.96 -9.76
C ALA A 26 -20.72 5.15 -9.55
N LEU A 27 -20.37 6.05 -8.62
CA LEU A 27 -21.13 7.27 -8.36
C LEU A 27 -21.12 8.21 -9.56
N LEU A 28 -19.96 8.39 -10.23
CA LEU A 28 -19.87 9.23 -11.43
C LEU A 28 -20.72 8.68 -12.59
N ILE A 29 -20.71 7.36 -12.79
CA ILE A 29 -21.55 6.72 -13.80
C ILE A 29 -23.04 6.90 -13.46
N ALA A 30 -23.41 6.71 -12.19
CA ALA A 30 -24.79 6.89 -11.75
C ALA A 30 -25.27 8.32 -11.98
N VAL A 31 -24.44 9.31 -11.63
CA VAL A 31 -24.72 10.73 -11.88
C VAL A 31 -24.85 11.02 -13.38
N TYR A 32 -23.91 10.50 -14.18
CA TYR A 32 -23.95 10.68 -15.63
C TYR A 32 -25.22 10.07 -16.25
N GLU A 33 -25.56 8.82 -15.92
CA GLU A 33 -26.76 8.15 -16.45
C GLU A 33 -28.05 8.88 -16.02
N CYS A 34 -28.14 9.34 -14.78
CA CYS A 34 -29.31 10.07 -14.30
C CYS A 34 -29.47 11.46 -14.95
N CYS A 35 -28.36 12.14 -15.26
CA CYS A 35 -28.38 13.52 -15.73
C CYS A 35 -28.29 13.67 -17.25
N ALA A 36 -27.56 12.77 -17.94
CA ALA A 36 -27.25 12.93 -19.35
C ALA A 36 -28.21 12.16 -20.30
N LYS A 37 -28.94 11.19 -19.77
CA LYS A 37 -29.86 10.38 -20.56
C LYS A 37 -31.31 10.60 -20.14
N GLU A 38 -32.22 10.67 -21.13
CA GLU A 38 -33.67 10.80 -20.90
C GLU A 38 -34.40 9.43 -20.92
N ASP A 39 -33.65 8.34 -21.13
CA ASP A 39 -34.22 7.00 -21.25
C ASP A 39 -34.66 6.45 -19.85
N LYS A 40 -35.78 5.72 -19.83
CA LYS A 40 -36.31 5.08 -18.60
C LYS A 40 -35.33 4.04 -18.02
N ALA A 41 -34.46 3.46 -18.85
CA ALA A 41 -33.43 2.51 -18.41
C ALA A 41 -32.31 3.14 -17.57
N ARG A 42 -32.18 4.48 -17.54
CA ARG A 42 -31.11 5.22 -16.81
C ARG A 42 -31.05 4.87 -15.33
N PHE A 43 -32.19 4.76 -14.67
CA PHE A 43 -32.24 4.42 -13.25
C PHE A 43 -31.77 2.99 -12.97
N GLY A 44 -32.11 2.05 -13.88
CA GLY A 44 -31.64 0.67 -13.77
C GLY A 44 -30.13 0.56 -13.89
N VAL A 45 -29.53 1.27 -14.85
CA VAL A 45 -28.07 1.30 -15.04
C VAL A 45 -27.37 1.97 -13.86
N ALA A 46 -27.91 3.07 -13.33
CA ALA A 46 -27.37 3.74 -12.15
C ALA A 46 -27.39 2.82 -10.91
N ILE A 47 -28.50 2.11 -10.66
CA ILE A 47 -28.62 1.16 -9.55
C ILE A 47 -27.61 0.02 -9.70
N ILE A 48 -27.50 -0.56 -10.92
CA ILE A 48 -26.54 -1.64 -11.20
C ILE A 48 -25.09 -1.15 -10.97
N ALA A 49 -24.76 0.06 -11.42
CA ALA A 49 -23.43 0.62 -11.22
C ALA A 49 -23.09 0.79 -9.73
N ILE A 50 -24.00 1.33 -8.93
CA ILE A 50 -23.82 1.52 -7.48
C ILE A 50 -23.73 0.16 -6.77
N ALA A 51 -24.64 -0.75 -7.10
CA ALA A 51 -24.63 -2.10 -6.51
C ALA A 51 -23.32 -2.83 -6.82
N TRP A 52 -22.84 -2.77 -8.04
CA TRP A 52 -21.60 -3.41 -8.46
C TRP A 52 -20.37 -2.76 -7.83
N GLY A 53 -20.32 -1.43 -7.78
CA GLY A 53 -19.25 -0.67 -7.10
C GLY A 53 -19.17 -0.95 -5.60
N GLY A 54 -20.29 -1.32 -4.95
CA GLY A 54 -20.34 -1.74 -3.55
C GLY A 54 -20.07 -3.24 -3.33
N LEU A 55 -20.62 -4.11 -4.17
CA LEU A 55 -20.50 -5.56 -4.04
C LEU A 55 -19.09 -6.08 -4.36
N LEU A 56 -18.45 -5.52 -5.38
CA LEU A 56 -17.10 -5.96 -5.79
C LEU A 56 -16.05 -5.86 -4.66
N PRO A 57 -15.93 -4.73 -3.92
CA PRO A 57 -15.03 -4.66 -2.79
C PRO A 57 -15.35 -5.69 -1.69
N LEU A 58 -16.65 -5.96 -1.45
CA LEU A 58 -17.08 -6.95 -0.45
C LEU A 58 -16.71 -8.38 -0.86
N ILE A 59 -16.88 -8.72 -2.14
CA ILE A 59 -16.48 -10.02 -2.67
C ILE A 59 -14.96 -10.17 -2.59
N ALA A 60 -14.21 -9.18 -3.07
CA ALA A 60 -12.76 -9.20 -3.04
C ALA A 60 -12.19 -9.31 -1.61
N MET A 61 -12.82 -8.65 -0.64
CA MET A 61 -12.46 -8.74 0.77
C MET A 61 -12.60 -10.18 1.31
N ARG A 62 -13.60 -10.91 0.88
CA ARG A 62 -13.84 -12.29 1.33
C ARG A 62 -13.05 -13.34 0.59
N THR A 63 -12.73 -13.11 -0.68
CA THR A 63 -12.13 -14.14 -1.56
C THR A 63 -10.64 -13.95 -1.78
N VAL A 64 -10.17 -12.70 -1.83
CA VAL A 64 -8.79 -12.37 -2.21
C VAL A 64 -8.01 -11.71 -1.08
N TYR A 65 -8.66 -10.83 -0.32
CA TYR A 65 -8.01 -10.04 0.73
C TYR A 65 -8.70 -10.29 2.06
N ILE A 66 -7.95 -10.70 3.08
CA ILE A 66 -8.45 -10.76 4.46
C ILE A 66 -8.36 -9.36 5.06
N LEU A 67 -9.28 -8.47 4.66
CA LEU A 67 -9.33 -7.09 5.11
C LEU A 67 -10.62 -6.79 5.87
N PRO A 68 -10.59 -5.92 6.89
CA PRO A 68 -11.81 -5.46 7.54
C PRO A 68 -12.65 -4.60 6.58
N MET A 69 -13.96 -4.64 6.75
CA MET A 69 -14.94 -3.99 5.85
C MET A 69 -14.65 -2.50 5.63
N ARG A 70 -14.20 -1.79 6.66
CA ARG A 70 -13.85 -0.37 6.57
C ARG A 70 -12.68 -0.09 5.62
N GLU A 71 -11.72 -0.99 5.56
CA GLU A 71 -10.52 -0.85 4.73
C GLU A 71 -10.77 -1.24 3.27
N ALA A 72 -11.77 -2.09 3.02
CA ALA A 72 -12.18 -2.42 1.66
C ALA A 72 -12.80 -1.22 0.91
N PHE A 73 -13.47 -0.32 1.62
CA PHE A 73 -14.09 0.88 1.04
C PHE A 73 -13.24 2.14 1.15
N PHE A 74 -12.41 2.23 2.18
CA PHE A 74 -11.58 3.40 2.46
C PHE A 74 -10.14 2.94 2.59
N SER A 75 -9.36 3.11 1.55
CA SER A 75 -7.94 2.72 1.49
C SER A 75 -7.03 3.47 2.47
N LYS A 76 -7.60 4.23 3.40
CA LYS A 76 -6.86 5.03 4.39
C LYS A 76 -5.79 4.22 5.14
N HIS A 77 -5.94 2.89 5.20
CA HIS A 77 -5.06 1.99 5.92
C HIS A 77 -4.46 0.86 5.06
N LEU A 78 -4.72 0.84 3.75
CA LEU A 78 -4.30 -0.27 2.89
C LEU A 78 -2.78 -0.35 2.74
N CYS A 79 -2.11 0.78 2.63
CA CYS A 79 -0.67 0.85 2.49
C CYS A 79 0.02 1.04 3.84
N HIS A 80 -0.56 1.86 4.72
CA HIS A 80 0.02 2.15 6.01
C HIS A 80 -1.02 2.72 6.98
N PRO A 81 -1.37 2.04 8.08
CA PRO A 81 -2.36 2.53 9.03
C PRO A 81 -1.91 3.77 9.82
N GLU A 82 -0.61 4.03 9.85
CA GLU A 82 0.00 5.13 10.59
C GLU A 82 0.26 6.36 9.74
N TYR A 83 0.33 6.18 8.42
CA TYR A 83 0.38 7.29 7.49
C TYR A 83 -0.99 7.48 6.86
N PRO A 84 -1.87 8.22 7.52
CA PRO A 84 -3.17 8.48 6.94
C PRO A 84 -2.96 9.23 5.63
N ILE A 85 -3.46 8.67 4.55
CA ILE A 85 -3.74 9.46 3.35
C ILE A 85 -4.40 10.75 3.85
N PRO A 86 -3.87 11.94 3.49
CA PRO A 86 -4.39 13.19 4.02
C PRO A 86 -5.90 13.22 3.90
N ASN A 87 -6.62 13.56 4.97
CA ASN A 87 -8.07 13.62 4.94
C ASN A 87 -8.59 14.48 3.77
N SER A 88 -7.78 15.44 3.32
CA SER A 88 -8.01 16.25 2.12
C SER A 88 -8.25 15.39 0.87
N LEU A 89 -7.51 14.30 0.66
CA LEU A 89 -7.69 13.44 -0.51
C LEU A 89 -9.05 12.71 -0.45
N GLY A 90 -9.45 12.24 0.72
CA GLY A 90 -10.79 11.65 0.93
C GLY A 90 -11.91 12.66 0.67
N TYR A 91 -11.76 13.90 1.11
CA TYR A 91 -12.72 14.97 0.83
C TYR A 91 -12.76 15.34 -0.66
N ILE A 92 -11.62 15.40 -1.34
CA ILE A 92 -11.56 15.64 -2.79
C ILE A 92 -12.25 14.49 -3.53
N MET A 93 -12.02 13.24 -3.15
CA MET A 93 -12.68 12.08 -3.76
C MET A 93 -14.21 12.11 -3.57
N LEU A 94 -14.70 12.55 -2.42
CA LEU A 94 -16.14 12.71 -2.16
C LEU A 94 -16.72 13.95 -2.86
N ALA A 95 -15.96 15.04 -2.93
CA ALA A 95 -16.39 16.28 -3.58
C ALA A 95 -16.41 16.16 -5.10
N TYR A 96 -15.60 15.29 -5.69
CA TYR A 96 -15.48 15.19 -7.16
C TYR A 96 -16.78 14.84 -7.88
N PRO A 97 -17.59 13.84 -7.46
CA PRO A 97 -18.90 13.59 -8.06
C PRO A 97 -19.87 14.76 -7.90
N LEU A 98 -19.80 15.44 -6.77
CA LEU A 98 -20.65 16.59 -6.46
C LEU A 98 -20.27 17.80 -7.34
N ILE A 99 -18.99 18.05 -7.53
CA ILE A 99 -18.46 19.06 -8.45
C ILE A 99 -18.85 18.72 -9.89
N ALA A 100 -18.70 17.46 -10.31
CA ALA A 100 -19.10 17.02 -11.65
C ALA A 100 -20.61 17.22 -11.88
N PHE A 101 -21.45 16.95 -10.90
CA PHE A 101 -22.90 17.20 -10.96
C PHE A 101 -23.21 18.69 -11.05
N ILE A 102 -22.58 19.52 -10.21
CA ILE A 102 -22.76 20.98 -10.24
C ILE A 102 -22.33 21.54 -11.61
N LEU A 103 -21.17 21.13 -12.12
CA LEU A 103 -20.68 21.56 -13.43
C LEU A 103 -21.62 21.14 -14.56
N TYR A 104 -22.19 19.94 -14.48
CA TYR A 104 -23.18 19.45 -15.43
C TYR A 104 -24.45 20.32 -15.37
N TYR A 105 -24.97 20.60 -14.17
CA TYR A 105 -26.18 21.41 -13.97
C TYR A 105 -25.98 22.87 -14.41
N VAL A 106 -24.84 23.48 -14.05
CA VAL A 106 -24.46 24.81 -14.50
C VAL A 106 -24.30 24.86 -16.02
N ARG A 107 -23.70 23.84 -16.62
CA ARG A 107 -23.60 23.72 -18.07
C ARG A 107 -24.95 23.68 -18.77
N SER A 108 -25.96 23.07 -18.19
CA SER A 108 -27.31 22.99 -18.74
C SER A 108 -28.03 24.32 -18.66
N ARG A 109 -27.67 25.20 -17.73
CA ARG A 109 -28.29 26.50 -17.47
C ARG A 109 -27.49 27.67 -18.05
N VAL A 110 -26.16 27.59 -18.04
CA VAL A 110 -25.26 28.61 -18.57
C VAL A 110 -25.00 28.31 -20.04
N PHE A 111 -25.53 29.18 -20.90
CA PHE A 111 -25.50 29.12 -22.35
C PHE A 111 -24.07 29.39 -22.90
N ILE A 112 -23.12 28.48 -22.70
CA ILE A 112 -21.83 28.57 -23.40
C ILE A 112 -22.02 28.00 -24.80
N ARG A 113 -22.29 28.90 -25.72
CA ARG A 113 -22.72 28.62 -27.10
C ARG A 113 -21.66 28.03 -28.02
N LYS A 114 -20.36 28.07 -27.68
CA LYS A 114 -19.27 27.56 -28.53
C LYS A 114 -18.64 26.29 -27.95
N GLU A 115 -18.68 25.21 -28.68
CA GLU A 115 -18.00 23.94 -28.36
C GLU A 115 -16.49 24.10 -28.10
N SER A 116 -15.84 25.06 -28.76
CA SER A 116 -14.43 25.40 -28.56
C SER A 116 -14.12 25.88 -27.15
N TRP A 117 -14.98 26.66 -26.51
CA TRP A 117 -14.81 27.17 -25.17
C TRP A 117 -14.94 26.04 -24.12
N LYS A 118 -15.81 25.05 -24.36
CA LYS A 118 -15.98 23.89 -23.48
C LYS A 118 -14.69 23.07 -23.44
N ARG A 119 -14.03 22.87 -24.57
CA ARG A 119 -12.74 22.18 -24.68
C ARG A 119 -11.64 22.97 -23.98
N ILE A 120 -11.55 24.27 -24.17
CA ILE A 120 -10.56 25.12 -23.50
C ILE A 120 -10.70 25.06 -21.99
N VAL A 121 -11.92 25.17 -21.44
CA VAL A 121 -12.17 25.08 -19.98
C VAL A 121 -11.75 23.73 -19.43
N SER A 122 -12.04 22.63 -20.14
CA SER A 122 -11.61 21.29 -19.74
C SER A 122 -10.09 21.14 -19.72
N TYR A 123 -9.39 21.67 -20.72
CA TYR A 123 -7.92 21.62 -20.77
C TYR A 123 -7.27 22.50 -19.68
N VAL A 124 -7.84 23.70 -19.43
CA VAL A 124 -7.36 24.56 -18.34
C VAL A 124 -7.53 23.90 -16.99
N PHE A 125 -8.68 23.24 -16.75
CA PHE A 125 -8.90 22.50 -15.51
C PHE A 125 -7.91 21.33 -15.37
N LEU A 126 -7.66 20.59 -16.43
CA LEU A 126 -6.70 19.49 -16.45
C LEU A 126 -5.26 19.98 -16.21
N LEU A 127 -4.91 21.12 -16.81
CA LEU A 127 -3.63 21.79 -16.59
C LEU A 127 -3.47 22.24 -15.13
N ILE A 128 -4.50 22.86 -14.54
CA ILE A 128 -4.49 23.28 -13.14
C ILE A 128 -4.34 22.06 -12.21
N ALA A 129 -5.07 20.98 -12.47
CA ALA A 129 -4.95 19.74 -11.68
C ALA A 129 -3.54 19.12 -11.80
N MET A 130 -2.96 19.15 -13.00
CA MET A 130 -1.59 18.66 -13.24
C MET A 130 -0.56 19.53 -12.50
N VAL A 131 -0.66 20.85 -12.60
CA VAL A 131 0.22 21.79 -11.88
C VAL A 131 0.07 21.65 -10.37
N ALA A 132 -1.17 21.54 -9.86
CA ALA A 132 -1.43 21.30 -8.44
C ALA A 132 -0.80 19.98 -7.96
N GLY A 133 -0.86 18.91 -8.77
CA GLY A 133 -0.20 17.64 -8.48
C GLY A 133 1.33 17.77 -8.45
N ILE A 134 1.93 18.55 -9.34
CA ILE A 134 3.39 18.80 -9.37
C ILE A 134 3.84 19.67 -8.19
N LEU A 135 3.01 20.66 -7.81
CA LEU A 135 3.29 21.55 -6.68
C LEU A 135 2.98 20.93 -5.33
N TYR A 136 2.29 19.78 -5.31
CA TYR A 136 2.05 19.03 -4.09
C TYR A 136 3.40 18.62 -3.49
N LYS A 137 3.68 19.14 -2.29
CA LYS A 137 4.95 18.87 -1.60
C LYS A 137 5.15 17.37 -1.51
N LYS A 138 6.34 16.91 -1.92
CA LYS A 138 6.78 15.52 -1.71
C LYS A 138 6.60 15.16 -0.25
N ASP A 139 5.93 14.05 0.00
CA ASP A 139 5.75 13.50 1.33
C ASP A 139 7.15 13.22 1.91
N PRO A 140 7.52 13.73 3.08
CA PRO A 140 8.81 13.43 3.71
C PRO A 140 9.04 11.93 3.85
N MET A 141 7.99 11.14 4.03
CA MET A 141 8.03 9.69 4.14
C MET A 141 8.30 8.94 2.82
N GLU A 142 8.18 9.59 1.67
CA GLU A 142 8.53 8.97 0.37
C GLU A 142 9.96 8.43 0.39
N GLN A 143 10.86 9.12 1.08
CA GLN A 143 12.27 8.74 1.18
C GLN A 143 12.44 7.47 2.02
N ALA A 144 11.74 7.35 3.16
CA ALA A 144 11.76 6.15 3.99
C ALA A 144 11.22 4.92 3.24
N TYR A 145 10.09 5.06 2.54
CA TYR A 145 9.54 3.98 1.73
C TYR A 145 10.47 3.53 0.61
N ARG A 146 11.14 4.46 -0.04
CA ARG A 146 12.12 4.16 -1.09
C ARG A 146 13.30 3.39 -0.53
N TYR A 147 13.80 3.78 0.63
CA TYR A 147 14.93 3.12 1.28
C TYR A 147 14.54 1.75 1.82
N ASP A 148 13.35 1.62 2.39
CA ASP A 148 12.79 0.32 2.75
C ASP A 148 12.70 -0.63 1.56
N TYR A 149 12.24 -0.14 0.41
CA TYR A 149 12.17 -0.94 -0.81
C TYR A 149 13.56 -1.40 -1.26
N TYR A 150 14.57 -0.53 -1.29
CA TYR A 150 15.92 -0.90 -1.64
C TYR A 150 16.56 -1.84 -0.62
N ALA A 151 16.30 -1.66 0.67
CA ALA A 151 16.77 -2.54 1.73
C ALA A 151 16.25 -3.97 1.57
N ARG A 152 14.98 -4.12 1.20
CA ARG A 152 14.36 -5.44 0.91
C ARG A 152 14.98 -6.15 -0.29
N LEU A 153 15.47 -5.40 -1.27
CA LEU A 153 16.15 -5.93 -2.44
C LEU A 153 17.66 -6.13 -2.21
N GLY A 154 18.19 -5.72 -1.05
CA GLY A 154 19.63 -5.74 -0.77
C GLY A 154 20.44 -4.70 -1.56
N GLU A 155 19.77 -3.70 -2.15
CA GLU A 155 20.38 -2.68 -3.00
C GLU A 155 20.96 -1.52 -2.17
N TRP A 156 21.81 -1.83 -1.21
CA TRP A 156 22.38 -0.88 -0.25
C TRP A 156 23.10 0.30 -0.88
N GLN A 157 23.79 0.09 -2.00
CA GLN A 157 24.49 1.16 -2.72
C GLN A 157 23.52 2.22 -3.27
N LYS A 158 22.31 1.83 -3.69
CA LYS A 158 21.31 2.76 -4.18
C LYS A 158 20.81 3.69 -3.06
N ILE A 159 20.70 3.18 -1.84
CA ILE A 159 20.36 4.01 -0.67
C ILE A 159 21.44 5.07 -0.44
N VAL A 160 22.72 4.66 -0.37
CA VAL A 160 23.84 5.57 -0.13
C VAL A 160 23.98 6.60 -1.26
N SER A 161 23.86 6.19 -2.52
CA SER A 161 23.97 7.10 -3.66
C SER A 161 22.83 8.11 -3.69
N HIS A 162 21.59 7.67 -3.40
CA HIS A 162 20.44 8.58 -3.31
C HIS A 162 20.57 9.57 -2.16
N ALA A 163 21.05 9.11 -0.99
CA ALA A 163 21.26 9.95 0.19
C ALA A 163 22.34 11.02 -0.05
N ARG A 164 23.35 10.76 -0.91
CA ARG A 164 24.33 11.75 -1.31
C ARG A 164 23.78 12.83 -2.23
N ALA A 165 22.81 12.48 -3.06
CA ALA A 165 22.18 13.41 -3.99
C ALA A 165 21.05 14.22 -3.36
N HIS A 166 20.44 13.70 -2.27
CA HIS A 166 19.27 14.30 -1.63
C HIS A 166 19.46 14.30 -0.12
N SER A 167 19.22 15.44 0.53
CA SER A 167 19.31 15.52 1.99
C SER A 167 18.32 14.55 2.65
N VAL A 168 18.81 13.75 3.59
CA VAL A 168 17.95 12.87 4.41
C VAL A 168 17.42 13.70 5.57
N ARG A 169 16.10 13.79 5.71
CA ARG A 169 15.42 14.59 6.75
C ARG A 169 14.52 13.76 7.65
N ASP A 170 14.14 12.59 7.18
CA ASP A 170 13.26 11.69 7.88
C ASP A 170 14.06 10.70 8.72
N MET A 171 13.60 10.45 9.97
CA MET A 171 14.28 9.55 10.91
C MET A 171 14.29 8.11 10.41
N ASP A 172 13.16 7.65 9.87
CA ASP A 172 13.03 6.27 9.38
C ASP A 172 13.94 6.05 8.16
N ALA A 173 14.05 7.05 7.27
CA ALA A 173 15.01 7.02 6.17
C ALA A 173 16.47 6.99 6.68
N LEU A 174 16.77 7.67 7.79
CA LEU A 174 18.10 7.68 8.37
C LEU A 174 18.50 6.31 8.94
N ILE A 175 17.56 5.56 9.52
CA ILE A 175 17.78 4.18 9.99
C ILE A 175 18.24 3.30 8.85
N TYR A 176 17.52 3.32 7.73
CA TYR A 176 17.90 2.54 6.53
C TYR A 176 19.22 2.99 5.92
N LEU A 177 19.52 4.29 5.95
CA LEU A 177 20.81 4.81 5.50
C LEU A 177 21.96 4.31 6.37
N ASN A 178 21.84 4.39 7.70
CA ASN A 178 22.85 3.90 8.62
C ASN A 178 23.07 2.40 8.50
N LEU A 179 21.99 1.63 8.30
CA LEU A 179 22.07 0.20 7.97
C LEU A 179 22.79 -0.03 6.64
N ALA A 180 22.50 0.76 5.61
CA ALA A 180 23.16 0.65 4.32
C ALA A 180 24.64 1.01 4.39
N LEU A 181 25.02 2.03 5.16
CA LEU A 181 26.43 2.36 5.42
C LEU A 181 27.17 1.21 6.12
N SER A 182 26.53 0.54 7.07
CA SER A 182 27.07 -0.64 7.73
C SER A 182 27.26 -1.79 6.73
N LYS A 183 26.26 -2.11 5.92
CA LYS A 183 26.31 -3.20 4.93
C LYS A 183 27.32 -2.94 3.79
N THR A 184 27.62 -1.68 3.49
CA THR A 184 28.61 -1.29 2.46
C THR A 184 30.00 -1.07 3.02
N GLY A 185 30.23 -1.28 4.32
CA GLY A 185 31.54 -1.05 4.99
C GLY A 185 31.93 0.41 5.11
N ARG A 186 30.99 1.34 4.93
CA ARG A 186 31.22 2.79 4.95
C ARG A 186 30.75 3.47 6.24
N PHE A 187 30.34 2.71 7.22
CA PHE A 187 29.76 3.24 8.44
C PHE A 187 30.69 4.22 9.15
N THR A 188 31.95 3.84 9.40
CA THR A 188 32.94 4.68 10.10
C THR A 188 33.39 5.89 9.30
N SER A 189 33.47 5.78 7.98
CA SER A 189 34.00 6.85 7.12
C SER A 189 32.95 7.89 6.72
N ASP A 190 31.71 7.47 6.54
CA ASP A 190 30.69 8.30 5.92
C ASP A 190 29.54 8.68 6.88
N LEU A 191 29.46 8.08 8.09
CA LEU A 191 28.37 8.33 9.04
C LEU A 191 28.18 9.83 9.32
N MET A 192 29.28 10.54 9.62
CA MET A 192 29.23 11.96 9.96
C MET A 192 29.04 12.90 8.75
N ARG A 193 28.99 12.36 7.54
CA ARG A 193 28.64 13.13 6.34
C ARG A 193 27.14 13.37 6.21
N PHE A 194 26.33 12.62 6.96
CA PHE A 194 24.89 12.71 6.96
C PHE A 194 24.41 13.27 8.31
N PRO A 195 23.27 13.99 8.32
CA PRO A 195 22.71 14.49 9.56
C PRO A 195 22.36 13.32 10.47
N GLN A 196 22.89 13.32 11.69
CA GLN A 196 22.58 12.31 12.69
C GLN A 196 21.67 12.92 13.76
N ILE A 197 20.64 12.17 14.17
CA ILE A 197 19.63 12.61 15.14
C ILE A 197 19.71 11.68 16.37
N GLY A 198 20.89 11.65 16.99
CA GLY A 198 21.14 10.82 18.18
C GLY A 198 20.76 9.35 17.95
N GLU A 199 20.09 8.74 18.92
CA GLU A 199 19.64 7.35 18.84
C GLU A 199 18.56 7.10 17.79
N GLY A 200 17.80 8.14 17.39
CA GLY A 200 16.73 8.04 16.41
C GLY A 200 17.20 7.64 15.00
N GLY A 201 18.52 7.73 14.74
CA GLY A 201 19.10 7.21 13.50
C GLY A 201 19.40 5.72 13.50
N PHE A 202 19.21 5.03 14.62
CA PHE A 202 19.52 3.60 14.79
C PHE A 202 18.34 2.79 15.31
N ILE A 203 17.46 3.41 16.06
CA ILE A 203 16.30 2.80 16.68
C ILE A 203 15.04 3.49 16.14
N PRO A 204 14.02 2.74 15.69
CA PRO A 204 12.76 3.33 15.27
C PRO A 204 12.19 4.30 16.29
N HIS A 205 11.73 5.46 15.82
CA HIS A 205 11.24 6.55 16.68
C HIS A 205 10.03 6.11 17.53
N ASP A 206 9.13 5.33 16.95
CA ASP A 206 8.02 4.72 17.67
C ASP A 206 8.04 3.19 17.49
N PRO A 207 8.76 2.46 18.38
CA PRO A 207 8.84 1.00 18.30
C PRO A 207 7.51 0.29 18.64
N LYS A 208 6.47 1.03 19.05
CA LYS A 208 5.12 0.51 19.25
C LYS A 208 4.25 0.70 18.02
N SER A 209 4.67 1.57 17.13
CA SER A 209 4.01 1.76 15.86
C SER A 209 4.17 0.54 14.97
N ARG A 210 3.25 0.35 14.05
CA ARG A 210 3.31 -0.78 13.12
C ARG A 210 4.52 -0.69 12.19
N MET A 211 4.86 0.51 11.74
CA MET A 211 6.06 0.73 10.93
C MET A 211 7.33 0.53 11.75
N GLY A 212 7.40 1.11 12.92
CA GLY A 212 8.52 0.93 13.82
C GLY A 212 8.80 -0.53 14.14
N LEU A 213 7.76 -1.39 14.28
CA LEU A 213 7.92 -2.82 14.46
C LEU A 213 8.46 -3.52 13.20
N ILE A 214 8.04 -3.10 12.01
CA ILE A 214 8.58 -3.60 10.74
C ILE A 214 10.05 -3.23 10.60
N GLU A 215 10.40 -1.98 10.86
CA GLU A 215 11.77 -1.46 10.79
C GLU A 215 12.67 -2.12 11.84
N ALA A 216 12.21 -2.19 13.08
CA ALA A 216 12.95 -2.86 14.16
C ALA A 216 13.22 -4.33 13.83
N SER A 217 12.22 -5.02 13.29
CA SER A 217 12.37 -6.40 12.85
C SER A 217 13.36 -6.55 11.69
N GLU A 218 13.32 -5.61 10.73
CA GLU A 218 14.25 -5.60 9.59
C GLU A 218 15.68 -5.32 10.04
N VAL A 219 15.89 -4.26 10.83
CA VAL A 219 17.22 -3.92 11.36
C VAL A 219 17.80 -5.05 12.18
N ALA A 220 17.02 -5.62 13.14
CA ALA A 220 17.45 -6.71 13.96
C ALA A 220 17.86 -7.95 13.13
N TRP A 221 17.10 -8.27 12.09
CA TRP A 221 17.43 -9.33 11.15
C TRP A 221 18.73 -9.07 10.41
N GLN A 222 18.89 -7.86 9.88
CA GLN A 222 20.06 -7.49 9.11
C GLN A 222 21.35 -7.46 9.93
N VAL A 223 21.28 -7.19 11.23
CA VAL A 223 22.43 -7.25 12.14
C VAL A 223 22.62 -8.62 12.80
N GLY A 224 21.81 -9.63 12.43
CA GLY A 224 21.93 -11.00 12.92
C GLY A 224 21.29 -11.26 14.28
N GLN A 225 20.53 -10.32 14.81
CA GLN A 225 19.79 -10.50 16.09
C GLN A 225 18.44 -11.21 15.85
N VAL A 226 18.51 -12.52 15.53
CA VAL A 226 17.36 -13.33 15.11
C VAL A 226 16.22 -13.28 16.16
N ASN A 227 16.53 -13.44 17.44
CA ASN A 227 15.53 -13.44 18.51
C ASN A 227 14.84 -12.06 18.67
N ALA A 228 15.58 -10.98 18.49
CA ALA A 228 15.01 -9.62 18.50
C ALA A 228 14.10 -9.41 17.28
N ALA A 229 14.55 -9.83 16.09
CA ALA A 229 13.75 -9.78 14.87
C ALA A 229 12.44 -10.55 15.01
N GLN A 230 12.49 -11.77 15.57
CA GLN A 230 11.34 -12.60 15.87
C GLN A 230 10.36 -11.91 16.84
N ARG A 231 10.89 -11.35 17.94
CA ARG A 231 10.08 -10.63 18.93
C ARG A 231 9.33 -9.46 18.31
N PHE A 232 10.02 -8.61 17.55
CA PHE A 232 9.40 -7.46 16.91
C PHE A 232 8.36 -7.88 15.87
N ALA A 233 8.66 -8.90 15.07
CA ALA A 233 7.73 -9.46 14.11
C ALA A 233 6.47 -10.03 14.79
N PHE A 234 6.63 -10.76 15.88
CA PHE A 234 5.54 -11.36 16.65
C PHE A 234 4.64 -10.30 17.29
N VAL A 235 5.23 -9.30 17.95
CA VAL A 235 4.48 -8.16 18.50
C VAL A 235 3.73 -7.42 17.40
N GLY A 236 4.35 -7.20 16.24
CA GLY A 236 3.71 -6.54 15.11
C GLY A 236 2.54 -7.32 14.52
N VAL A 237 2.63 -8.65 14.47
CA VAL A 237 1.49 -9.50 14.07
C VAL A 237 0.36 -9.44 15.10
N LEU A 238 0.68 -9.48 16.40
CA LEU A 238 -0.33 -9.40 17.48
C LEU A 238 -1.01 -8.04 17.57
N SER A 239 -0.25 -6.95 17.42
CA SER A 239 -0.80 -5.58 17.45
C SER A 239 -1.75 -5.30 16.29
N SER A 240 -1.65 -6.09 15.24
CA SER A 240 -2.45 -5.98 14.02
C SER A 240 -3.80 -6.70 14.13
N GLN A 241 -4.59 -6.40 15.16
CA GLN A 241 -5.88 -7.07 15.43
C GLN A 241 -6.86 -7.08 14.25
N ARG A 242 -6.69 -6.23 13.26
CA ARG A 242 -7.61 -6.05 12.13
C ARG A 242 -6.99 -6.21 10.74
N CYS A 243 -5.67 -6.27 10.64
CA CYS A 243 -4.97 -6.39 9.37
C CYS A 243 -3.88 -7.43 9.46
N VAL A 244 -3.99 -8.45 8.63
CA VAL A 244 -2.90 -9.40 8.44
C VAL A 244 -1.68 -8.65 7.93
N GLN A 245 -0.52 -8.83 8.58
CA GLN A 245 0.77 -8.26 8.18
C GLN A 245 1.65 -9.34 7.53
N PRO A 246 1.48 -9.61 6.23
CA PRO A 246 2.19 -10.72 5.57
C PRO A 246 3.71 -10.56 5.63
N ARG A 247 4.20 -9.33 5.64
CA ARG A 247 5.63 -9.04 5.74
C ARG A 247 6.22 -9.49 7.07
N LEU A 248 5.53 -9.21 8.18
CA LEU A 248 5.98 -9.66 9.50
C LEU A 248 5.80 -11.18 9.67
N MET A 249 4.75 -11.77 9.07
CA MET A 249 4.61 -13.22 9.04
C MET A 249 5.72 -13.89 8.24
N LYS A 250 6.13 -13.30 7.11
CA LYS A 250 7.32 -13.75 6.39
C LYS A 250 8.56 -13.74 7.29
N ARG A 251 8.78 -12.68 8.04
CA ARG A 251 9.89 -12.57 8.99
C ARG A 251 9.81 -13.63 10.07
N LEU A 252 8.61 -13.94 10.59
CA LEU A 252 8.43 -15.04 11.55
C LEU A 252 8.82 -16.40 10.94
N VAL A 253 8.43 -16.67 9.70
CA VAL A 253 8.87 -17.90 9.01
C VAL A 253 10.39 -17.96 8.94
N GLU A 254 11.03 -16.89 8.48
CA GLU A 254 12.49 -16.83 8.34
C GLU A 254 13.19 -17.05 9.67
N THR A 255 12.70 -16.42 10.74
CA THR A 255 13.30 -16.58 12.09
C THR A 255 13.04 -17.98 12.66
N TYR A 256 11.84 -18.54 12.52
CA TYR A 256 11.53 -19.88 12.99
C TYR A 256 12.31 -20.97 12.25
N LEU A 257 12.56 -20.81 10.96
CA LEU A 257 13.41 -21.73 10.20
C LEU A 257 14.86 -21.70 10.72
N VAL A 258 15.38 -20.53 11.06
CA VAL A 258 16.73 -20.36 11.60
C VAL A 258 16.84 -20.92 13.03
N THR A 259 15.79 -20.76 13.86
CA THR A 259 15.77 -21.24 15.24
C THR A 259 15.37 -22.71 15.36
N GLY A 260 14.98 -23.37 14.27
CA GLY A 260 14.57 -24.78 14.26
C GLY A 260 13.14 -25.03 14.73
N GLU A 261 12.32 -23.99 14.85
CA GLU A 261 10.92 -24.08 15.27
C GLU A 261 9.98 -24.38 14.09
N TYR A 262 10.20 -25.48 13.41
CA TYR A 262 9.56 -25.82 12.13
C TYR A 262 8.04 -25.89 12.16
N ARG A 263 7.45 -26.37 13.28
CA ARG A 263 5.98 -26.39 13.44
C ARG A 263 5.37 -24.99 13.45
N ALA A 264 6.08 -24.04 14.06
CA ALA A 264 5.66 -22.63 14.06
C ALA A 264 5.82 -22.01 12.66
N ALA A 265 6.93 -22.29 11.97
CA ALA A 265 7.15 -21.85 10.59
C ALA A 265 6.05 -22.37 9.65
N GLU A 266 5.70 -23.64 9.71
CA GLU A 266 4.65 -24.27 8.88
C GLU A 266 3.29 -23.55 9.02
N LYS A 267 2.91 -23.18 10.25
CA LYS A 267 1.67 -22.44 10.50
C LYS A 267 1.61 -21.13 9.71
N TYR A 268 2.69 -20.35 9.72
CA TYR A 268 2.73 -19.07 9.02
C TYR A 268 2.92 -19.23 7.51
N ILE A 269 3.62 -20.27 7.06
CA ILE A 269 3.70 -20.63 5.63
C ILE A 269 2.30 -20.91 5.09
N LYS A 270 1.49 -21.74 5.75
CA LYS A 270 0.10 -22.02 5.34
C LYS A 270 -0.75 -20.75 5.21
N ILE A 271 -0.57 -19.79 6.12
CA ILE A 271 -1.27 -18.51 6.06
C ILE A 271 -0.79 -17.68 4.85
N LEU A 272 0.51 -17.63 4.61
CA LEU A 272 1.10 -16.86 3.51
C LEU A 272 0.76 -17.45 2.13
N GLU A 273 0.58 -18.75 2.01
CA GLU A 273 0.14 -19.42 0.78
C GLU A 273 -1.26 -18.97 0.32
N SER A 274 -2.11 -18.55 1.25
CA SER A 274 -3.41 -17.97 0.91
C SER A 274 -3.31 -16.54 0.35
N ASN A 275 -2.15 -15.88 0.51
CA ASN A 275 -1.93 -14.53 0.03
C ASN A 275 -1.31 -14.56 -1.39
N PRO A 276 -1.95 -13.99 -2.41
CA PRO A 276 -1.45 -14.04 -3.79
C PRO A 276 -0.03 -13.49 -3.98
N HIS A 277 0.37 -12.51 -3.15
CA HIS A 277 1.68 -11.83 -3.25
C HIS A 277 2.82 -12.63 -2.62
N TYR A 278 2.52 -13.49 -1.65
CA TYR A 278 3.52 -14.27 -0.90
C TYR A 278 3.45 -15.76 -1.16
N ARG A 279 2.47 -16.23 -1.94
CA ARG A 279 2.23 -17.64 -2.24
C ARG A 279 3.49 -18.34 -2.78
N ASP A 280 4.07 -17.80 -3.82
CA ASP A 280 5.22 -18.41 -4.49
C ASP A 280 6.42 -18.51 -3.55
N TRP A 281 6.66 -17.44 -2.77
CA TRP A 281 7.71 -17.45 -1.77
C TRP A 281 7.43 -18.46 -0.66
N ALA A 282 6.21 -18.53 -0.15
CA ALA A 282 5.82 -19.44 0.92
C ALA A 282 5.92 -20.92 0.48
N THR A 283 5.46 -21.22 -0.72
CA THR A 283 5.57 -22.57 -1.31
C THR A 283 7.05 -22.99 -1.46
N ALA A 284 7.91 -22.06 -1.85
CA ALA A 284 9.35 -22.32 -1.98
C ALA A 284 10.05 -22.64 -0.63
N GLN A 285 9.43 -22.33 0.51
CA GLN A 285 9.98 -22.68 1.84
C GLN A 285 9.60 -24.11 2.29
N ARG A 286 8.61 -24.76 1.70
CA ARG A 286 8.15 -26.10 2.11
C ARG A 286 9.25 -27.18 2.10
N PRO A 287 10.12 -27.28 1.06
CA PRO A 287 11.17 -28.28 1.05
C PRO A 287 12.13 -28.19 2.26
N LEU A 288 12.29 -27.00 2.84
CA LEU A 288 13.10 -26.83 4.05
C LEU A 288 12.46 -27.47 5.29
N LEU A 289 11.13 -27.48 5.35
CA LEU A 289 10.40 -28.19 6.43
C LEU A 289 10.50 -29.70 6.24
N ASP A 290 10.34 -30.18 5.01
CA ASP A 290 10.33 -31.62 4.71
C ASP A 290 11.70 -32.24 4.90
N SER A 291 12.80 -31.56 4.53
CA SER A 291 14.16 -32.03 4.71
C SER A 291 14.54 -32.24 6.16
N VAL A 292 13.95 -31.46 7.06
CA VAL A 292 14.23 -31.58 8.53
C VAL A 292 13.26 -32.56 9.18
N ALA A 293 12.02 -32.69 8.68
CA ALA A 293 11.11 -33.73 9.14
C ALA A 293 11.72 -35.14 8.91
N CYS A 294 12.30 -35.39 7.72
CA CYS A 294 13.03 -36.61 7.43
C CYS A 294 14.24 -36.83 8.37
N ALA A 295 15.00 -35.75 8.65
CA ALA A 295 16.16 -35.87 9.54
C ALA A 295 15.80 -36.12 11.01
N SER A 296 14.58 -35.75 11.46
CA SER A 296 14.12 -35.99 12.84
C SER A 296 13.54 -37.38 13.05
N GLU A 297 13.11 -38.06 11.99
CA GLU A 297 12.64 -39.45 12.07
C GLU A 297 13.77 -40.47 12.17
N ASP A 298 14.99 -40.13 11.73
CA ASP A 298 16.17 -41.00 11.84
C ASP A 298 16.79 -41.09 13.23
N TRP A 299 16.25 -40.38 14.24
CA TRP A 299 16.75 -40.34 15.62
C TRP A 299 15.82 -41.03 16.67
N ILE A 300 14.76 -41.72 16.25
CA ILE A 300 13.88 -42.52 17.07
C ILE A 300 14.07 -43.99 16.73
#